data_a899692c8169ea82c7644a652d0e6677
#
_entry.id   a899692c8169ea82c7644a652d0e6677
#
_cell.length_a   1.000
_cell.length_b   1.000
_cell.length_c   1.000
_cell.angle_alpha   90.00
_cell.angle_beta   90.00
_cell.angle_gamma   90.00
#
_symmetry.space_group_name_H-M   'P 1'
#
loop_
_entity.id
_entity.type
_entity.pdbx_description
1 polymer ?
#
loop_
_entity_poly.entity_id
_entity_poly.type
_entity_poly.pdbx_seq_one_letter_code
_entity_poly.pdbx_strand_id
1 'polypeptide(L)'
;MFYLDLLRALERHHVRYLLVGGLAMNLHGVPRMTMDVDIMLALDSENLDHFVRLAGEMGLVPTQPLSLADLSDADKRASWIKERHMVAFSLRGAEKTSPTVDVLIGVELPFEEAYSRRLVRDVAGIPVSLAAVEDMIALKSKAGRSQDRADIEHLERLRHG
;
A
#
# COMPACT_ATOMS: atom_id res chain seq x y z
N MET A 1 14.73 11.16 -3.60
CA MET A 1 13.34 11.39 -3.21
C MET A 1 12.70 10.08 -2.76
N PHE A 2 12.10 10.08 -1.58
CA PHE A 2 11.62 8.85 -0.93
C PHE A 2 10.65 8.03 -1.80
N TYR A 3 9.66 8.66 -2.40
CA TYR A 3 8.65 7.93 -3.20
C TYR A 3 9.27 7.21 -4.39
N LEU A 4 10.13 7.89 -5.12
CA LEU A 4 10.80 7.28 -6.27
C LEU A 4 11.75 6.18 -5.84
N ASP A 5 12.46 6.37 -4.73
CA ASP A 5 13.37 5.35 -4.18
C ASP A 5 12.60 4.10 -3.78
N LEU A 6 11.45 4.27 -3.13
CA LEU A 6 10.58 3.15 -2.77
C LEU A 6 10.04 2.42 -4.01
N LEU A 7 9.53 3.17 -4.98
CA LEU A 7 8.97 2.58 -6.20
C LEU A 7 10.03 1.81 -7.00
N ARG A 8 11.25 2.36 -7.09
CA ARG A 8 12.38 1.68 -7.72
C ARG A 8 12.76 0.40 -6.97
N ALA A 9 12.77 0.46 -5.65
CA ALA A 9 13.10 -0.70 -4.82
C ALA A 9 12.05 -1.81 -4.98
N LEU A 10 10.77 -1.46 -5.02
CA LEU A 10 9.69 -2.44 -5.26
C LEU A 10 9.90 -3.16 -6.59
N GLU A 11 10.24 -2.43 -7.63
CA GLU A 11 10.52 -3.01 -8.95
C GLU A 11 11.79 -3.86 -8.93
N ARG A 12 12.88 -3.34 -8.36
CA ARG A 12 14.17 -4.04 -8.32
C ARG A 12 14.10 -5.35 -7.54
N HIS A 13 13.33 -5.38 -6.46
CA HIS A 13 13.15 -6.57 -5.62
C HIS A 13 12.04 -7.50 -6.10
N HIS A 14 11.42 -7.19 -7.23
CA HIS A 14 10.33 -7.99 -7.81
C HIS A 14 9.18 -8.21 -6.83
N VAL A 15 8.83 -7.18 -6.06
CA VAL A 15 7.71 -7.23 -5.14
C VAL A 15 6.39 -7.09 -5.91
N ARG A 16 5.47 -8.01 -5.66
CA ARG A 16 4.10 -7.93 -6.19
C ARG A 16 3.28 -7.10 -5.24
N TYR A 17 2.83 -5.94 -5.71
CA TYR A 17 2.13 -4.96 -4.88
C TYR A 17 1.10 -4.19 -5.70
N LEU A 18 0.19 -3.56 -4.99
CA LEU A 18 -0.73 -2.57 -5.56
C LEU A 18 -0.63 -1.30 -4.73
N LEU A 19 -0.36 -0.18 -5.39
CA LEU A 19 -0.43 1.13 -4.76
C LEU A 19 -1.91 1.49 -4.60
N VAL A 20 -2.29 1.86 -3.39
CA VAL A 20 -3.66 2.29 -3.05
C VAL A 20 -3.59 3.63 -2.32
N GLY A 21 -4.70 4.13 -1.84
CA GLY A 21 -4.73 5.36 -1.05
C GLY A 21 -4.44 6.63 -1.83
N GLY A 22 -3.99 7.67 -1.13
CA GLY A 22 -3.86 9.02 -1.68
C GLY A 22 -2.85 9.13 -2.82
N LEU A 23 -1.71 8.46 -2.72
CA LEU A 23 -0.71 8.51 -3.79
C LEU A 23 -1.23 7.85 -5.06
N ALA A 24 -1.95 6.74 -4.94
CA ALA A 24 -2.58 6.09 -6.09
C ALA A 24 -3.64 7.00 -6.71
N MET A 25 -4.42 7.71 -5.89
CA MET A 25 -5.38 8.69 -6.40
C MET A 25 -4.69 9.78 -7.22
N ASN A 26 -3.57 10.30 -6.74
CA ASN A 26 -2.78 11.30 -7.47
C ASN A 26 -2.32 10.76 -8.82
N LEU A 27 -1.88 9.51 -8.87
CA LEU A 27 -1.43 8.88 -10.11
C LEU A 27 -2.58 8.54 -11.06
N HIS A 28 -3.80 8.43 -10.54
CA HIS A 28 -5.02 8.35 -11.36
C HIS A 28 -5.51 9.72 -11.85
N GLY A 29 -4.87 10.80 -11.43
CA GLY A 29 -5.21 12.14 -11.86
C GLY A 29 -6.09 12.94 -10.89
N VAL A 30 -6.33 12.44 -9.69
CA VAL A 30 -7.09 13.15 -8.66
C VAL A 30 -6.14 13.98 -7.80
N PRO A 31 -6.23 15.32 -7.84
CA PRO A 31 -5.39 16.16 -6.98
C PRO A 31 -5.79 15.98 -5.51
N ARG A 32 -4.83 15.56 -4.69
CA ARG A 32 -5.03 15.35 -3.27
C ARG A 32 -3.69 15.46 -2.57
N MET A 33 -3.68 16.11 -1.40
CA MET A 33 -2.49 16.11 -0.56
C MET A 33 -2.35 14.75 0.11
N THR A 34 -1.16 14.17 0.02
CA THR A 34 -0.84 12.92 0.68
C THR A 34 0.64 12.91 1.02
N MET A 35 0.98 12.31 2.16
CA MET A 35 2.36 12.13 2.57
C MET A 35 2.70 10.64 2.68
N ASP A 36 1.72 9.82 3.00
CA ASP A 36 1.94 8.40 3.27
C ASP A 36 1.74 7.57 2.02
N VAL A 37 2.40 6.42 1.99
CA VAL A 37 2.27 5.46 0.89
C VAL A 37 1.50 4.25 1.42
N ASP A 38 0.35 3.97 0.81
CA ASP A 38 -0.47 2.80 1.15
C ASP A 38 -0.31 1.75 0.07
N ILE A 39 0.06 0.54 0.45
CA ILE A 39 0.24 -0.56 -0.48
C ILE A 39 -0.46 -1.83 0.01
N MET A 40 -0.93 -2.63 -0.95
CA MET A 40 -1.29 -4.02 -0.73
C MET A 40 -0.15 -4.88 -1.27
N LEU A 41 0.13 -5.98 -0.58
CA LEU A 41 1.12 -6.96 -1.02
C LEU A 41 0.45 -8.31 -1.21
N ALA A 42 0.97 -9.10 -2.15
CA ALA A 42 0.70 -10.53 -2.12
C ALA A 42 1.32 -11.08 -0.83
N LEU A 43 0.52 -11.74 -0.01
CA LEU A 43 0.93 -12.16 1.34
C LEU A 43 1.50 -13.58 1.38
N ASP A 44 2.01 -14.09 0.26
CA ASP A 44 2.77 -15.32 0.23
C ASP A 44 4.19 -15.10 0.77
N SER A 45 4.82 -16.15 1.27
CA SER A 45 6.10 -16.03 1.96
C SER A 45 7.21 -15.51 1.06
N GLU A 46 7.25 -15.90 -0.19
CA GLU A 46 8.27 -15.43 -1.13
C GLU A 46 8.19 -13.92 -1.34
N ASN A 47 6.98 -13.42 -1.60
CA ASN A 47 6.77 -11.99 -1.82
C ASN A 47 7.08 -11.18 -0.57
N LEU A 48 6.65 -11.67 0.59
CA LEU A 48 6.92 -10.99 1.86
C LEU A 48 8.41 -10.97 2.18
N ASP A 49 9.16 -12.03 1.85
CA ASP A 49 10.61 -12.06 2.01
C ASP A 49 11.27 -11.00 1.13
N HIS A 50 10.82 -10.83 -0.11
CA HIS A 50 11.29 -9.77 -1.00
C HIS A 50 11.04 -8.39 -0.39
N PHE A 51 9.85 -8.17 0.15
CA PHE A 51 9.50 -6.88 0.76
C PHE A 51 10.30 -6.62 2.04
N VAL A 52 10.44 -7.60 2.91
CA VAL A 52 11.21 -7.46 4.15
C VAL A 52 12.67 -7.11 3.84
N ARG A 53 13.24 -7.74 2.83
CA ARG A 53 14.61 -7.45 2.38
C ARG A 53 14.73 -6.02 1.88
N LEU A 54 13.78 -5.58 1.06
CA LEU A 54 13.71 -4.20 0.58
C LEU A 54 13.63 -3.21 1.75
N ALA A 55 12.75 -3.47 2.70
CA ALA A 55 12.55 -2.60 3.85
C ALA A 55 13.84 -2.48 4.68
N GLY A 56 14.53 -3.59 4.87
CA GLY A 56 15.83 -3.60 5.55
C GLY A 56 16.87 -2.76 4.83
N GLU A 57 16.97 -2.86 3.51
CA GLU A 57 17.91 -2.06 2.71
C GLU A 57 17.58 -0.56 2.77
N MET A 58 16.33 -0.20 2.80
CA MET A 58 15.91 1.19 2.88
C MET A 58 15.92 1.76 4.31
N GLY A 59 16.26 0.94 5.30
CA GLY A 59 16.25 1.36 6.70
C GLY A 59 14.84 1.65 7.24
N LEU A 60 13.82 1.02 6.67
CA LEU A 60 12.45 1.17 7.15
C LEU A 60 12.27 0.36 8.43
N VAL A 61 11.64 0.98 9.43
CA VAL A 61 11.40 0.35 10.74
C VAL A 61 9.91 0.44 11.08
N PRO A 62 9.36 -0.57 11.78
CA PRO A 62 7.97 -0.49 12.22
C PRO A 62 7.72 0.70 13.14
N THR A 63 6.56 1.33 13.00
CA THR A 63 6.15 2.45 13.86
C THR A 63 5.67 1.97 15.24
N GLN A 64 5.28 0.70 15.33
CA GLN A 64 4.87 0.06 16.58
C GLN A 64 5.99 -0.88 17.06
N PRO A 65 5.97 -1.30 18.34
CA PRO A 65 7.00 -2.20 18.88
C PRO A 65 6.82 -3.64 18.36
N LEU A 66 6.91 -3.81 17.06
CA LEU A 66 6.80 -5.08 16.35
C LEU A 66 8.06 -5.29 15.51
N SER A 67 8.41 -6.55 15.26
CA SER A 67 9.54 -6.87 14.40
C SER A 67 9.13 -6.87 12.93
N LEU A 68 9.95 -6.30 12.07
CA LEU A 68 9.73 -6.32 10.62
C LEU A 68 9.59 -7.76 10.11
N ALA A 69 10.40 -8.68 10.62
CA ALA A 69 10.38 -10.09 10.22
C ALA A 69 9.03 -10.76 10.52
N ASP A 70 8.32 -10.28 11.54
CA ASP A 70 7.02 -10.84 11.93
C ASP A 70 5.93 -10.60 10.88
N LEU A 71 6.14 -9.64 9.98
CA LEU A 71 5.22 -9.42 8.87
C LEU A 71 5.06 -10.68 8.00
N SER A 72 6.11 -11.51 7.90
CA SER A 72 6.08 -12.74 7.12
C SER A 72 5.32 -13.88 7.81
N ASP A 73 4.98 -13.73 9.08
CA ASP A 73 4.30 -14.76 9.87
C ASP A 73 2.77 -14.58 9.78
N ALA A 74 2.10 -15.53 9.11
CA ALA A 74 0.66 -15.46 8.91
C ALA A 74 -0.12 -15.51 10.23
N ASP A 75 0.36 -16.27 11.21
CA ASP A 75 -0.30 -16.38 12.51
C ASP A 75 -0.21 -15.07 13.29
N LYS A 76 0.93 -14.40 13.23
CA LYS A 76 1.11 -13.09 13.85
C LYS A 76 0.23 -12.04 13.19
N ARG A 77 0.16 -12.03 11.85
CA ARG A 77 -0.74 -11.10 11.14
C ARG A 77 -2.19 -11.32 11.56
N ALA A 78 -2.64 -12.57 11.61
CA ALA A 78 -4.00 -12.91 12.04
C ALA A 78 -4.27 -12.43 13.48
N SER A 79 -3.32 -12.62 14.36
CA SER A 79 -3.42 -12.14 15.76
C SER A 79 -3.53 -10.62 15.84
N TRP A 80 -2.70 -9.89 15.07
CA TRP A 80 -2.76 -8.43 15.04
C TRP A 80 -4.12 -7.92 14.56
N ILE A 81 -4.67 -8.54 13.53
CA ILE A 81 -5.98 -8.16 12.99
C ILE A 81 -7.07 -8.43 14.02
N LYS A 82 -7.08 -9.62 14.63
CA LYS A 82 -8.11 -10.05 15.55
C LYS A 82 -8.04 -9.32 16.89
N GLU A 83 -6.86 -9.24 17.49
CA GLU A 83 -6.68 -8.75 18.85
C GLU A 83 -6.40 -7.26 18.95
N ARG A 84 -5.72 -6.69 17.94
CA ARG A 84 -5.32 -5.27 17.92
C ARG A 84 -6.07 -4.45 16.91
N HIS A 85 -6.99 -5.07 16.15
CA HIS A 85 -7.76 -4.41 15.09
C HIS A 85 -6.87 -3.70 14.05
N MET A 86 -5.71 -4.26 13.77
CA MET A 86 -4.78 -3.66 12.79
C MET A 86 -5.31 -3.82 11.39
N VAL A 87 -5.37 -2.72 10.66
CA VAL A 87 -5.68 -2.71 9.23
C VAL A 87 -4.39 -2.67 8.41
N ALA A 88 -3.37 -2.01 8.93
CA ALA A 88 -2.09 -1.84 8.25
C ALA A 88 -0.93 -2.08 9.20
N PHE A 89 0.16 -2.58 8.64
CA PHE A 89 1.47 -2.65 9.28
C PHE A 89 2.27 -1.46 8.77
N SER A 90 2.55 -0.49 9.65
CA SER A 90 3.15 0.79 9.26
C SER A 90 4.65 0.79 9.50
N LEU A 91 5.37 1.31 8.51
CA LEU A 91 6.82 1.46 8.53
C LEU A 91 7.18 2.92 8.31
N ARG A 92 8.33 3.33 8.82
CA ARG A 92 8.86 4.68 8.58
C ARG A 92 10.35 4.61 8.29
N GLY A 93 10.87 5.62 7.59
CA GLY A 93 12.30 5.79 7.41
C GLY A 93 12.97 6.30 8.69
N ALA A 94 14.30 6.35 8.66
CA ALA A 94 15.11 6.78 9.80
C ALA A 94 14.91 8.26 10.15
N GLU A 95 14.57 9.09 9.18
CA GLU A 95 14.35 10.52 9.41
C GLU A 95 12.93 10.77 9.92
N LYS A 96 12.80 11.71 10.90
CA LYS A 96 11.50 12.04 11.50
C LYS A 96 10.48 12.57 10.50
N THR A 97 10.94 13.18 9.41
CA THR A 97 10.08 13.75 8.38
C THR A 97 9.77 12.78 7.24
N SER A 98 10.27 11.55 7.31
CA SER A 98 10.01 10.54 6.28
C SER A 98 8.53 10.17 6.24
N PRO A 99 7.95 9.99 5.06
CA PRO A 99 6.60 9.43 4.94
C PRO A 99 6.53 8.03 5.55
N THR A 100 5.34 7.63 5.97
CA THR A 100 5.10 6.25 6.37
C THR A 100 4.75 5.40 5.15
N VAL A 101 5.08 4.11 5.24
CA VAL A 101 4.64 3.10 4.29
C VAL A 101 3.70 2.17 5.04
N ASP A 102 2.43 2.20 4.65
CA ASP A 102 1.38 1.41 5.30
C ASP A 102 1.07 0.19 4.44
N VAL A 103 1.43 -0.99 4.94
CA VAL A 103 1.14 -2.26 4.29
C VAL A 103 -0.19 -2.77 4.79
N LEU A 104 -1.20 -2.79 3.92
CA LEU A 104 -2.54 -3.23 4.32
C LEU A 104 -2.55 -4.75 4.53
N ILE A 105 -2.98 -5.18 5.71
CA ILE A 105 -3.04 -6.59 6.09
C ILE A 105 -4.45 -7.04 6.47
N GLY A 106 -5.30 -6.11 6.91
CA GLY A 106 -6.64 -6.39 7.41
C GLY A 106 -7.76 -6.02 6.45
N VAL A 107 -7.51 -6.06 5.15
CA VAL A 107 -8.52 -5.75 4.14
C VAL A 107 -9.06 -7.03 3.49
N GLU A 108 -10.32 -7.00 3.11
CA GLU A 108 -11.02 -8.17 2.55
C GLU A 108 -10.94 -8.26 1.02
N LEU A 109 -10.22 -7.35 0.37
CA LEU A 109 -10.06 -7.39 -1.09
C LEU A 109 -9.02 -8.47 -1.46
N PRO A 110 -9.42 -9.52 -2.23
CA PRO A 110 -8.48 -10.56 -2.65
C PRO A 110 -7.38 -9.97 -3.55
N PHE A 111 -6.13 -10.16 -3.15
CA PHE A 111 -5.00 -9.54 -3.85
C PHE A 111 -4.89 -10.00 -5.31
N GLU A 112 -4.95 -11.30 -5.57
CA GLU A 112 -4.72 -11.82 -6.93
C GLU A 112 -5.76 -11.28 -7.93
N GLU A 113 -7.01 -11.18 -7.51
CA GLU A 113 -8.07 -10.62 -8.35
C GLU A 113 -7.83 -9.14 -8.62
N ALA A 114 -7.54 -8.38 -7.57
CA ALA A 114 -7.27 -6.95 -7.70
C ALA A 114 -6.01 -6.71 -8.55
N TYR A 115 -4.99 -7.52 -8.38
CA TYR A 115 -3.75 -7.43 -9.15
C TYR A 115 -3.99 -7.67 -10.65
N SER A 116 -4.90 -8.58 -10.99
CA SER A 116 -5.26 -8.84 -12.39
C SER A 116 -5.95 -7.64 -13.05
N ARG A 117 -6.58 -6.76 -12.27
CA ARG A 117 -7.27 -5.56 -12.77
C ARG A 117 -6.38 -4.31 -12.71
N ARG A 118 -5.15 -4.43 -12.23
CA ARG A 118 -4.29 -3.27 -12.01
C ARG A 118 -4.01 -2.47 -13.27
N LEU A 119 -3.76 -1.19 -13.06
CA LEU A 119 -3.17 -0.33 -14.08
C LEU A 119 -1.68 -0.21 -13.82
N VAL A 120 -0.89 -0.23 -14.88
CA VAL A 120 0.55 0.03 -14.78
C VAL A 120 0.81 1.41 -15.37
N ARG A 121 1.37 2.30 -14.57
CA ARG A 121 1.67 3.65 -14.99
C ARG A 121 3.17 3.90 -14.89
N ASP A 122 3.73 4.53 -15.93
CA ASP A 122 5.13 4.92 -15.91
C ASP A 122 5.31 6.17 -15.06
N VAL A 123 6.15 6.09 -14.03
CA VAL A 123 6.53 7.22 -13.19
C VAL A 123 8.05 7.34 -13.22
N ALA A 124 8.55 8.34 -13.94
CA ALA A 124 9.99 8.58 -14.09
C ALA A 124 10.75 7.34 -14.59
N GLY A 125 10.16 6.59 -15.53
CA GLY A 125 10.74 5.38 -16.09
C GLY A 125 10.48 4.12 -15.29
N ILE A 126 9.74 4.21 -14.18
CA ILE A 126 9.43 3.07 -13.30
C ILE A 126 8.01 2.61 -13.59
N PRO A 127 7.78 1.32 -13.92
CA PRO A 127 6.42 0.81 -14.05
C PRO A 127 5.82 0.64 -12.65
N VAL A 128 4.76 1.39 -12.36
CA VAL A 128 4.11 1.40 -11.05
C VAL A 128 2.76 0.72 -11.15
N SER A 129 2.52 -0.27 -10.29
CA SER A 129 1.26 -1.02 -10.23
C SER A 129 0.25 -0.28 -9.35
N LEU A 130 -0.84 0.19 -9.97
CA LEU A 130 -1.92 0.89 -9.28
C LEU A 130 -3.14 -0.03 -9.16
N ALA A 131 -3.81 -0.01 -8.02
CA ALA A 131 -5.11 -0.63 -7.92
C ALA A 131 -6.09 0.04 -8.88
N ALA A 132 -6.99 -0.73 -9.47
CA ALA A 132 -8.06 -0.20 -10.31
C ALA A 132 -8.96 0.72 -9.48
N VAL A 133 -9.57 1.71 -10.14
CA VAL A 133 -10.46 2.68 -9.48
C VAL A 133 -11.57 1.96 -8.70
N GLU A 134 -12.17 0.93 -9.28
CA GLU A 134 -13.24 0.16 -8.62
C GLU A 134 -12.77 -0.52 -7.34
N ASP A 135 -11.53 -1.02 -7.30
CA ASP A 135 -10.97 -1.66 -6.11
C ASP A 135 -10.65 -0.62 -5.03
N MET A 136 -10.20 0.56 -5.43
CA MET A 136 -9.97 1.66 -4.50
C MET A 136 -11.27 2.13 -3.86
N ILE A 137 -12.36 2.21 -4.64
CA ILE A 137 -13.68 2.54 -4.12
C ILE A 137 -14.13 1.50 -3.10
N ALA A 138 -13.93 0.21 -3.40
CA ALA A 138 -14.30 -0.87 -2.49
C ALA A 138 -13.57 -0.76 -1.14
N LEU A 139 -12.27 -0.45 -1.16
CA LEU A 139 -11.49 -0.27 0.06
C LEU A 139 -11.98 0.90 0.90
N LYS A 140 -12.28 2.03 0.27
CA LYS A 140 -12.72 3.25 0.96
C LYS A 140 -14.14 3.14 1.49
N SER A 141 -15.01 2.44 0.78
CA SER A 141 -16.40 2.25 1.20
C SER A 141 -16.49 1.52 2.54
N LYS A 142 -15.56 0.61 2.82
CA LYS A 142 -15.52 -0.12 4.09
C LYS A 142 -15.01 0.72 5.25
N ALA A 143 -14.16 1.72 4.99
CA ALA A 143 -13.60 2.59 6.03
C ALA A 143 -14.62 3.59 6.57
N GLY A 144 -15.51 4.11 5.72
CA GLY A 144 -16.66 4.93 6.12
C GLY A 144 -16.36 6.30 6.71
N ARG A 145 -15.13 6.82 6.58
CA ARG A 145 -14.76 8.16 7.06
C ARG A 145 -15.25 9.23 6.07
N SER A 146 -15.42 10.47 6.57
CA SER A 146 -15.85 11.57 5.69
C SER A 146 -14.85 11.86 4.57
N GLN A 147 -13.55 11.74 4.84
CA GLN A 147 -12.52 11.88 3.82
C GLN A 147 -12.67 10.79 2.75
N ASP A 148 -13.03 9.57 3.16
CA ASP A 148 -13.24 8.46 2.23
C ASP A 148 -14.42 8.70 1.31
N ARG A 149 -15.50 9.36 1.80
CA ARG A 149 -16.64 9.72 0.96
C ARG A 149 -16.27 10.70 -0.14
N ALA A 150 -15.47 11.73 0.20
CA ALA A 150 -14.97 12.69 -0.78
C ALA A 150 -14.09 12.00 -1.83
N ASP A 151 -13.24 11.10 -1.39
CA ASP A 151 -12.37 10.33 -2.28
C ASP A 151 -13.21 9.43 -3.21
N ILE A 152 -14.25 8.80 -2.68
CA ILE A 152 -15.15 7.96 -3.48
C ILE A 152 -15.82 8.79 -4.57
N GLU A 153 -16.29 10.00 -4.27
CA GLU A 153 -16.89 10.87 -5.27
C GLU A 153 -15.92 11.17 -6.42
N HIS A 154 -14.67 11.49 -6.11
CA HIS A 154 -13.63 11.71 -7.12
C HIS A 154 -13.38 10.46 -7.95
N LEU A 155 -13.28 9.30 -7.31
CA LEU A 155 -13.05 8.02 -7.99
C LEU A 155 -14.23 7.63 -8.88
N GLU A 156 -15.47 7.87 -8.42
CA GLU A 156 -16.67 7.61 -9.22
C GLU A 156 -16.69 8.46 -10.49
N ARG A 157 -16.27 9.72 -10.42
CA ARG A 157 -16.15 10.57 -11.60
C ARG A 157 -15.14 10.02 -12.60
N LEU A 158 -14.01 9.48 -12.13
CA LEU A 158 -13.02 8.87 -13.01
C LEU A 158 -13.59 7.62 -13.70
N ARG A 159 -14.35 6.81 -12.96
CA ARG A 159 -14.92 5.57 -13.49
C ARG A 159 -15.95 5.84 -14.58
N HIS A 160 -16.75 6.90 -14.44
CA HIS A 160 -17.83 7.25 -15.35
C HIS A 160 -17.46 8.35 -16.37
N GLY A 161 -16.33 8.99 -16.18
CA GLY A 161 -15.82 10.02 -17.07
C GLY A 161 -14.87 9.45 -18.08
#